data_4eb0a4885943a76076a1cc6a6e115c6b
#
_entry.id   4eb0a4885943a76076a1cc6a6e115c6b
#
_cell.length_a   1.000
_cell.length_b   1.000
_cell.length_c   1.000
_cell.angle_alpha   90.00
_cell.angle_beta   90.00
_cell.angle_gamma   90.00
#
_symmetry.space_group_name_H-M   'P 1'
#
loop_
_entity.id
_entity.type
_entity.pdbx_description
1 polymer ?
#
loop_
_entity_poly.entity_id
_entity_poly.type
_entity_poly.pdbx_seq_one_letter_code
_entity_poly.pdbx_strand_id
1 'polypeptide(L)'
;MKNNRIERLYIRYCDVGLRDNAPVPIAPVDIDTLSVQGKTVIPVVYLKNEIFNSELTEGNSTYISTLAHRLGDYIEQINRYYRLRVSEVQFDCDWSLSTKQAYFSMLEAFKKEYPYQLSATIRLHQVKYREETGVPPVDYGVLMYYNMGRITATGANSIYDRSTALRYLGKLREYPLPLDIALPMFAWGVHSADGQV
;
A
#
# COMPACT_ATOMS: atom_id res chain seq x y z
N MET A 1 -11.38 -14.49 15.26
CA MET A 1 -11.13 -14.87 13.84
C MET A 1 -11.86 -16.13 13.39
N LYS A 2 -11.92 -17.19 14.21
CA LYS A 2 -12.62 -18.46 13.80
C LYS A 2 -14.09 -18.26 13.39
N ASN A 3 -14.81 -17.35 14.04
CA ASN A 3 -16.24 -17.14 13.75
C ASN A 3 -16.53 -16.34 12.46
N ASN A 4 -15.55 -15.66 11.90
CA ASN A 4 -15.73 -14.75 10.76
C ASN A 4 -15.22 -15.34 9.44
N ARG A 5 -14.77 -16.59 9.41
CA ARG A 5 -14.23 -17.28 8.23
C ARG A 5 -13.14 -16.47 7.50
N ILE A 6 -12.30 -15.74 8.25
CA ILE A 6 -11.19 -15.00 7.68
C ILE A 6 -10.16 -15.99 7.20
N GLU A 7 -9.80 -15.94 5.92
CA GLU A 7 -8.85 -16.85 5.27
C GLU A 7 -7.56 -16.15 4.87
N ARG A 8 -7.62 -14.86 4.52
CA ARG A 8 -6.50 -14.04 4.05
C ARG A 8 -6.18 -12.95 5.05
N LEU A 9 -4.90 -12.74 5.32
CA LEU A 9 -4.39 -11.71 6.23
C LEU A 9 -3.35 -10.85 5.51
N TYR A 10 -3.66 -9.58 5.30
CA TYR A 10 -2.70 -8.58 4.85
C TYR A 10 -1.93 -8.08 6.07
N ILE A 11 -0.64 -8.40 6.12
CA ILE A 11 0.22 -8.07 7.27
C ILE A 11 1.29 -7.10 6.81
N ARG A 12 1.34 -5.92 7.43
CA ARG A 12 2.38 -4.93 7.17
C ARG A 12 3.72 -5.43 7.70
N TYR A 13 4.62 -5.83 6.78
CA TYR A 13 5.94 -6.36 7.13
C TYR A 13 6.89 -5.26 7.58
N CYS A 14 6.86 -4.14 6.92
CA CYS A 14 7.66 -2.97 7.27
C CYS A 14 7.17 -1.73 6.51
N ASP A 15 7.71 -0.60 6.93
CA ASP A 15 7.75 0.63 6.13
C ASP A 15 9.12 0.72 5.47
N VAL A 16 9.19 1.41 4.34
CA VAL A 16 10.46 1.79 3.73
C VAL A 16 10.52 3.30 3.60
N GLY A 17 11.50 3.90 4.20
CA GLY A 17 11.77 5.34 4.16
C GLY A 17 13.24 5.61 3.96
N LEU A 18 13.64 6.88 4.00
CA LEU A 18 15.02 7.27 3.82
C LEU A 18 15.76 7.40 5.16
N ARG A 19 17.00 6.93 5.17
CA ARG A 19 18.02 7.27 6.16
C ARG A 19 19.31 7.54 5.41
N ASP A 20 19.88 8.74 5.59
CA ASP A 20 21.09 9.17 4.87
C ASP A 20 20.97 9.00 3.35
N ASN A 21 19.84 9.41 2.78
CA ASN A 21 19.47 9.26 1.37
C ASN A 21 19.45 7.83 0.83
N ALA A 22 19.42 6.82 1.71
CA ALA A 22 19.29 5.42 1.33
C ALA A 22 17.94 4.84 1.79
N PRO A 23 17.25 4.06 0.96
CA PRO A 23 16.04 3.34 1.38
C PRO A 23 16.38 2.29 2.43
N VAL A 24 15.70 2.35 3.56
CA VAL A 24 15.85 1.38 4.66
C VAL A 24 14.49 0.90 5.18
N PRO A 25 14.38 -0.37 5.60
CA PRO A 25 13.20 -0.85 6.29
C PRO A 25 13.10 -0.22 7.69
N ILE A 26 11.88 0.17 8.06
CA ILE A 26 11.53 0.77 9.34
C ILE A 26 10.43 -0.08 9.97
N ALA A 27 10.48 -0.25 11.30
CA ALA A 27 9.47 -0.97 12.06
C ALA A 27 9.13 -2.36 11.49
N PRO A 28 10.10 -3.28 11.42
CA PRO A 28 9.86 -4.64 10.96
C PRO A 28 8.81 -5.32 11.85
N VAL A 29 7.96 -6.15 11.21
CA VAL A 29 6.91 -6.88 11.90
C VAL A 29 7.49 -7.98 12.80
N ASP A 30 6.82 -8.21 13.93
CA ASP A 30 6.93 -9.44 14.71
C ASP A 30 5.63 -10.24 14.54
N ILE A 31 5.73 -11.48 14.05
CA ILE A 31 4.57 -12.29 13.69
C ILE A 31 4.42 -13.45 14.68
N ASP A 32 3.33 -13.45 15.44
CA ASP A 32 2.90 -14.66 16.13
C ASP A 32 2.40 -15.70 15.12
N THR A 33 3.26 -16.68 14.83
CA THR A 33 2.99 -17.72 13.82
C THR A 33 1.81 -18.61 14.18
N LEU A 34 1.46 -18.74 15.47
CA LEU A 34 0.27 -19.47 15.89
C LEU A 34 -1.02 -18.75 15.49
N SER A 35 -1.04 -17.44 15.60
CA SER A 35 -2.20 -16.61 15.23
C SER A 35 -2.49 -16.61 13.74
N VAL A 36 -1.49 -16.86 12.89
CA VAL A 36 -1.63 -16.89 11.43
C VAL A 36 -1.73 -18.31 10.86
N GLN A 37 -1.68 -19.33 11.71
CA GLN A 37 -1.76 -20.73 11.28
C GLN A 37 -3.05 -21.02 10.50
N GLY A 38 -2.92 -21.69 9.35
CA GLY A 38 -4.05 -22.01 8.47
C GLY A 38 -4.65 -20.80 7.75
N LYS A 39 -3.93 -19.69 7.69
CA LYS A 39 -4.29 -18.47 6.95
C LYS A 39 -3.31 -18.24 5.81
N THR A 40 -3.80 -17.63 4.75
CA THR A 40 -2.95 -17.07 3.70
C THR A 40 -2.44 -15.71 4.16
N VAL A 41 -1.14 -15.60 4.35
CA VAL A 41 -0.50 -14.33 4.70
C VAL A 41 -0.07 -13.63 3.42
N ILE A 42 -0.42 -12.35 3.32
CA ILE A 42 -0.04 -11.45 2.24
C ILE A 42 0.82 -10.34 2.84
N PRO A 43 2.14 -10.33 2.57
CA PRO A 43 3.01 -9.24 2.97
C PRO A 43 2.56 -7.92 2.38
N VAL A 44 2.47 -6.90 3.22
CA VAL A 44 2.27 -5.51 2.80
C VAL A 44 3.52 -4.71 3.14
N VAL A 45 4.11 -4.07 2.15
CA VAL A 45 5.23 -3.15 2.35
C VAL A 45 4.77 -1.74 2.06
N TYR A 46 4.82 -0.87 3.07
CA TYR A 46 4.52 0.55 2.89
C TYR A 46 5.77 1.29 2.40
N LEU A 47 5.65 1.88 1.24
CA LEU A 47 6.71 2.65 0.60
C LEU A 47 6.43 4.13 0.76
N LYS A 48 7.23 4.82 1.58
CA LYS A 48 7.13 6.28 1.67
C LYS A 48 7.47 6.89 0.33
N ASN A 49 6.63 7.81 -0.13
CA ASN A 49 6.76 8.41 -1.46
C ASN A 49 8.13 9.10 -1.70
N GLU A 50 8.76 9.57 -0.63
CA GLU A 50 10.08 10.23 -0.67
C GLU A 50 11.20 9.37 -1.29
N ILE A 51 11.10 8.03 -1.21
CA ILE A 51 12.11 7.12 -1.80
C ILE A 51 12.10 7.13 -3.33
N PHE A 52 11.10 7.73 -3.95
CA PHE A 52 10.95 7.85 -5.40
C PHE A 52 11.19 9.26 -5.93
N ASN A 53 11.74 10.16 -5.10
CA ASN A 53 12.05 11.52 -5.52
C ASN A 53 13.11 11.55 -6.62
N SER A 54 13.02 12.55 -7.49
CA SER A 54 13.92 12.73 -8.65
C SER A 54 15.40 12.79 -8.25
N GLU A 55 15.72 13.40 -7.13
CA GLU A 55 17.09 13.49 -6.60
C GLU A 55 17.77 12.11 -6.42
N LEU A 56 16.97 11.06 -6.16
CA LEU A 56 17.47 9.70 -5.96
C LEU A 56 17.41 8.87 -7.25
N THR A 57 16.45 9.17 -8.12
CA THR A 57 16.14 8.35 -9.30
C THR A 57 16.77 8.87 -10.58
N GLU A 58 16.90 10.19 -10.74
CA GLU A 58 17.53 10.80 -11.90
C GLU A 58 19.04 10.58 -11.89
N GLY A 59 19.58 10.17 -13.03
CA GLY A 59 21.01 9.87 -13.17
C GLY A 59 21.49 8.58 -12.51
N ASN A 60 20.62 7.85 -11.79
CA ASN A 60 20.96 6.58 -11.15
C ASN A 60 20.16 5.43 -11.79
N SER A 61 20.64 4.92 -12.91
CA SER A 61 19.97 3.89 -13.71
C SER A 61 19.74 2.56 -12.99
N THR A 62 20.48 2.29 -11.91
CA THR A 62 20.37 1.05 -11.14
C THR A 62 19.56 1.20 -9.86
N TYR A 63 19.20 2.41 -9.47
CA TYR A 63 18.51 2.65 -8.20
C TYR A 63 17.21 1.85 -8.08
N ILE A 64 16.35 1.93 -9.09
CA ILE A 64 15.03 1.29 -9.10
C ILE A 64 15.16 -0.23 -9.08
N SER A 65 16.04 -0.82 -9.90
CA SER A 65 16.24 -2.27 -9.91
C SER A 65 16.86 -2.77 -8.60
N THR A 66 17.82 -2.02 -8.04
CA THR A 66 18.40 -2.33 -6.73
C THR A 66 17.37 -2.25 -5.62
N LEU A 67 16.49 -1.26 -5.64
CA LEU A 67 15.39 -1.13 -4.67
C LEU A 67 14.45 -2.34 -4.78
N ALA A 68 14.00 -2.70 -5.98
CA ALA A 68 13.13 -3.85 -6.21
C ALA A 68 13.78 -5.16 -5.70
N HIS A 69 15.05 -5.38 -6.01
CA HIS A 69 15.81 -6.54 -5.54
C HIS A 69 15.89 -6.59 -4.00
N ARG A 70 16.28 -5.50 -3.35
CA ARG A 70 16.38 -5.44 -1.88
C ARG A 70 15.02 -5.66 -1.19
N LEU A 71 13.94 -5.15 -1.77
CA LEU A 71 12.58 -5.36 -1.25
C LEU A 71 12.20 -6.84 -1.31
N GLY A 72 12.47 -7.50 -2.42
CA GLY A 72 12.18 -8.93 -2.58
C GLY A 72 12.99 -9.79 -1.62
N ASP A 73 14.30 -9.58 -1.55
CA ASP A 73 15.19 -10.29 -0.63
C ASP A 73 14.75 -10.11 0.83
N TYR A 74 14.33 -8.90 1.20
CA TYR A 74 13.87 -8.63 2.55
C TYR A 74 12.55 -9.35 2.87
N ILE A 75 11.59 -9.34 1.95
CA ILE A 75 10.34 -10.08 2.08
C ILE A 75 10.64 -11.59 2.22
N GLU A 76 11.50 -12.14 1.38
CA GLU A 76 11.87 -13.54 1.45
C GLU A 76 12.61 -13.89 2.74
N GLN A 77 13.44 -12.99 3.26
CA GLN A 77 14.10 -13.17 4.56
C GLN A 77 13.07 -13.30 5.68
N ILE A 78 12.07 -12.45 5.73
CA ILE A 78 10.97 -12.50 6.71
C ILE A 78 10.19 -13.82 6.53
N ASN A 79 9.81 -14.15 5.30
CA ASN A 79 9.08 -15.38 5.00
C ASN A 79 9.83 -16.63 5.46
N ARG A 80 11.15 -16.70 5.22
CA ARG A 80 12.01 -17.80 5.70
C ARG A 80 12.08 -17.85 7.21
N TYR A 81 12.25 -16.71 7.87
CA TYR A 81 12.36 -16.63 9.33
C TYR A 81 11.10 -17.16 10.01
N TYR A 82 9.92 -16.73 9.55
CA TYR A 82 8.62 -17.17 10.10
C TYR A 82 8.06 -18.44 9.45
N ARG A 83 8.79 -19.03 8.49
CA ARG A 83 8.38 -20.24 7.75
C ARG A 83 7.02 -20.07 7.05
N LEU A 84 6.77 -18.90 6.50
CA LEU A 84 5.54 -18.57 5.78
C LEU A 84 5.66 -18.96 4.30
N ARG A 85 4.57 -19.48 3.74
CA ARG A 85 4.42 -19.68 2.29
C ARG A 85 3.58 -18.55 1.74
N VAL A 86 4.21 -17.72 0.94
CA VAL A 86 3.62 -16.52 0.38
C VAL A 86 3.55 -16.66 -1.13
N SER A 87 2.40 -16.34 -1.73
CA SER A 87 2.20 -16.34 -3.19
C SER A 87 1.87 -14.97 -3.73
N GLU A 88 1.66 -13.99 -2.85
CA GLU A 88 1.27 -12.63 -3.18
C GLU A 88 1.99 -11.62 -2.32
N VAL A 89 2.30 -10.45 -2.88
CA VAL A 89 2.86 -9.30 -2.18
C VAL A 89 2.05 -8.05 -2.52
N GLN A 90 1.78 -7.23 -1.53
CA GLN A 90 1.13 -5.93 -1.71
C GLN A 90 2.10 -4.79 -1.44
N PHE A 91 2.16 -3.82 -2.35
CA PHE A 91 2.83 -2.56 -2.12
C PHE A 91 1.82 -1.45 -1.82
N ASP A 92 2.05 -0.74 -0.73
CA ASP A 92 1.28 0.43 -0.31
C ASP A 92 2.13 1.68 -0.51
N CYS A 93 1.72 2.55 -1.44
CA CYS A 93 2.43 3.79 -1.74
C CYS A 93 1.46 4.90 -2.09
N ASP A 94 1.68 6.07 -1.51
CA ASP A 94 0.98 7.30 -1.86
C ASP A 94 1.75 8.07 -2.95
N TRP A 95 1.87 7.45 -4.15
CA TRP A 95 2.60 8.08 -5.24
C TRP A 95 1.95 9.38 -5.71
N SER A 96 2.77 10.33 -6.08
CA SER A 96 2.39 11.60 -6.70
C SER A 96 2.64 11.58 -8.21
N LEU A 97 2.24 12.65 -8.91
CA LEU A 97 2.52 12.78 -10.33
C LEU A 97 4.01 12.77 -10.63
N SER A 98 4.84 13.33 -9.75
CA SER A 98 6.30 13.38 -9.91
C SER A 98 7.00 12.05 -9.62
N THR A 99 6.42 11.19 -8.79
CA THR A 99 7.05 9.92 -8.38
C THR A 99 6.44 8.70 -9.05
N LYS A 100 5.33 8.89 -9.76
CA LYS A 100 4.58 7.82 -10.44
C LYS A 100 5.46 6.91 -11.27
N GLN A 101 6.28 7.49 -12.15
CA GLN A 101 7.09 6.72 -13.08
C GLN A 101 8.11 5.83 -12.35
N ALA A 102 8.79 6.38 -11.34
CA ALA A 102 9.77 5.65 -10.54
C ALA A 102 9.10 4.50 -9.76
N TYR A 103 7.94 4.77 -9.15
CA TYR A 103 7.17 3.74 -8.45
C TYR A 103 6.72 2.61 -9.39
N PHE A 104 6.16 2.95 -10.55
CA PHE A 104 5.70 1.95 -11.52
C PHE A 104 6.86 1.12 -12.08
N SER A 105 7.99 1.76 -12.39
CA SER A 105 9.20 1.05 -12.83
C SER A 105 9.74 0.09 -11.74
N MET A 106 9.60 0.44 -10.46
CA MET A 106 9.95 -0.46 -9.35
C MET A 106 9.03 -1.68 -9.33
N LEU A 107 7.70 -1.49 -9.49
CA LEU A 107 6.76 -2.60 -9.55
C LEU A 107 7.04 -3.54 -10.72
N GLU A 108 7.36 -3.00 -11.89
CA GLU A 108 7.74 -3.79 -13.08
C GLU A 108 9.03 -4.58 -12.84
N ALA A 109 10.05 -3.95 -12.25
CA ALA A 109 11.31 -4.60 -11.91
C ALA A 109 11.08 -5.74 -10.90
N PHE A 110 10.28 -5.51 -9.87
CA PHE A 110 9.94 -6.52 -8.87
C PHE A 110 9.18 -7.70 -9.51
N LYS A 111 8.16 -7.42 -10.32
CA LYS A 111 7.35 -8.46 -10.99
C LYS A 111 8.17 -9.31 -11.96
N LYS A 112 9.21 -8.74 -12.56
CA LYS A 112 10.13 -9.45 -13.47
C LYS A 112 11.05 -10.42 -12.70
N GLU A 113 11.43 -10.08 -11.47
CA GLU A 113 12.43 -10.82 -10.70
C GLU A 113 11.79 -11.85 -9.75
N TYR A 114 10.63 -11.53 -9.18
CA TYR A 114 9.97 -12.38 -8.17
C TYR A 114 8.63 -12.95 -8.67
N PRO A 115 8.36 -14.24 -8.44
CA PRO A 115 7.17 -14.93 -8.97
C PRO A 115 5.91 -14.72 -8.12
N TYR A 116 5.76 -13.55 -7.50
CA TYR A 116 4.60 -13.22 -6.70
C TYR A 116 3.49 -12.60 -7.54
N GLN A 117 2.25 -12.91 -7.20
CA GLN A 117 1.13 -12.05 -7.60
C GLN A 117 1.28 -10.70 -6.91
N LEU A 118 1.15 -9.60 -7.66
CA LEU A 118 1.28 -8.26 -7.12
C LEU A 118 -0.06 -7.59 -6.95
N SER A 119 -0.24 -6.95 -5.80
CA SER A 119 -1.31 -5.98 -5.58
C SER A 119 -0.74 -4.64 -5.11
N ALA A 120 -1.51 -3.58 -5.31
CA ALA A 120 -1.17 -2.25 -4.82
C ALA A 120 -2.40 -1.61 -4.16
N THR A 121 -2.17 -0.80 -3.13
CA THR A 121 -3.22 0.04 -2.57
C THR A 121 -3.60 1.13 -3.57
N ILE A 122 -4.90 1.36 -3.71
CA ILE A 122 -5.46 2.39 -4.59
C ILE A 122 -6.29 3.34 -3.75
N ARG A 123 -6.10 4.63 -3.92
CA ARG A 123 -6.88 5.66 -3.24
C ARG A 123 -8.02 6.18 -4.12
N LEU A 124 -9.08 6.65 -3.51
CA LEU A 124 -10.25 7.17 -4.23
C LEU A 124 -9.91 8.27 -5.25
N HIS A 125 -8.99 9.17 -4.91
CA HIS A 125 -8.57 10.23 -5.84
C HIS A 125 -7.80 9.66 -7.05
N GLN A 126 -7.03 8.58 -6.88
CA GLN A 126 -6.31 7.91 -7.96
C GLN A 126 -7.27 7.25 -8.96
N VAL A 127 -8.39 6.71 -8.48
CA VAL A 127 -9.47 6.24 -9.37
C VAL A 127 -10.10 7.39 -10.13
N LYS A 128 -10.38 8.51 -9.44
CA LYS A 128 -11.04 9.67 -10.06
C LYS A 128 -10.19 10.33 -11.14
N TYR A 129 -8.90 10.44 -10.90
CA TYR A 129 -7.93 11.14 -11.76
C TYR A 129 -6.96 10.16 -12.44
N ARG A 130 -7.43 8.96 -12.80
CA ARG A 130 -6.59 7.87 -13.32
C ARG A 130 -5.77 8.24 -14.56
N GLU A 131 -6.29 9.14 -15.40
CA GLU A 131 -5.58 9.60 -16.60
C GLU A 131 -4.29 10.36 -16.23
N GLU A 132 -4.30 11.05 -15.11
CA GLU A 132 -3.15 11.80 -14.59
C GLU A 132 -2.29 10.94 -13.68
N THR A 133 -2.92 10.29 -12.69
CA THR A 133 -2.23 9.50 -11.67
C THR A 133 -1.69 8.18 -12.19
N GLY A 134 -2.22 7.70 -13.31
CA GLY A 134 -1.88 6.40 -13.89
C GLY A 134 -2.51 5.22 -13.16
N VAL A 135 -2.27 4.04 -13.72
CA VAL A 135 -2.70 2.75 -13.19
C VAL A 135 -1.44 1.92 -12.94
N PRO A 136 -1.19 1.44 -11.72
CA PRO A 136 0.04 0.70 -11.42
C PRO A 136 0.08 -0.65 -12.17
N PRO A 137 1.26 -1.12 -12.61
CA PRO A 137 1.43 -2.36 -13.37
C PRO A 137 1.39 -3.61 -12.46
N VAL A 138 0.28 -3.80 -11.76
CA VAL A 138 0.03 -4.91 -10.84
C VAL A 138 -1.13 -5.79 -11.33
N ASP A 139 -1.35 -6.93 -10.68
CA ASP A 139 -2.38 -7.88 -11.09
C ASP A 139 -3.77 -7.44 -10.63
N TYR A 140 -3.87 -6.75 -9.49
CA TYR A 140 -5.10 -6.11 -9.00
C TYR A 140 -4.80 -5.00 -7.99
N GLY A 141 -5.79 -4.17 -7.72
CA GLY A 141 -5.72 -3.12 -6.71
C GLY A 141 -6.52 -3.44 -5.46
N VAL A 142 -6.10 -2.91 -4.32
CA VAL A 142 -6.90 -2.89 -3.09
C VAL A 142 -7.32 -1.46 -2.81
N LEU A 143 -8.57 -1.16 -3.11
CA LEU A 143 -9.12 0.18 -2.95
C LEU A 143 -9.33 0.50 -1.49
N MET A 144 -8.65 1.54 -1.00
CA MET A 144 -8.88 2.11 0.33
C MET A 144 -10.19 2.93 0.31
N TYR A 145 -11.33 2.25 0.57
CA TYR A 145 -12.65 2.87 0.51
C TYR A 145 -13.01 3.57 1.83
N TYR A 146 -12.08 4.40 2.29
CA TYR A 146 -12.14 5.17 3.53
C TYR A 146 -11.24 6.42 3.44
N ASN A 147 -11.13 7.19 4.53
CA ASN A 147 -10.43 8.49 4.56
C ASN A 147 -10.99 9.46 3.52
N MET A 148 -12.32 9.60 3.53
CA MET A 148 -13.08 10.36 2.52
C MET A 148 -13.20 11.84 2.83
N GLY A 149 -12.92 12.23 4.08
CA GLY A 149 -13.04 13.60 4.56
C GLY A 149 -11.76 14.15 5.16
N ARG A 150 -11.74 15.44 5.43
CA ARG A 150 -10.68 16.08 6.20
C ARG A 150 -10.96 15.90 7.69
N ILE A 151 -9.90 15.69 8.47
CA ILE A 151 -9.99 15.73 9.93
C ILE A 151 -10.18 17.20 10.32
N THR A 152 -11.28 17.51 11.02
CA THR A 152 -11.62 18.86 11.44
C THR A 152 -12.19 18.84 12.85
N ALA A 153 -12.13 19.98 13.54
CA ALA A 153 -12.74 20.17 14.86
C ALA A 153 -14.28 20.08 14.87
N THR A 154 -14.92 20.12 13.68
CA THR A 154 -16.39 20.18 13.55
C THR A 154 -17.12 18.85 13.66
N GLY A 155 -16.42 17.75 13.95
CA GLY A 155 -17.03 16.45 14.20
C GLY A 155 -17.57 15.70 12.97
N ALA A 156 -17.30 16.16 11.75
CA ALA A 156 -17.64 15.42 10.54
C ALA A 156 -16.82 14.10 10.48
N ASN A 157 -17.48 13.02 10.08
CA ASN A 157 -16.80 11.73 9.93
C ASN A 157 -15.82 11.78 8.76
N SER A 158 -14.52 11.84 9.07
CA SER A 158 -13.46 11.88 8.06
C SER A 158 -13.09 10.49 7.51
N ILE A 159 -13.48 9.41 8.19
CA ILE A 159 -13.17 8.05 7.79
C ILE A 159 -14.09 7.60 6.66
N TYR A 160 -15.41 7.67 6.86
CA TYR A 160 -16.38 7.22 5.89
C TYR A 160 -17.58 8.16 5.81
N ASP A 161 -17.86 8.61 4.60
CA ASP A 161 -19.05 9.40 4.26
C ASP A 161 -19.79 8.75 3.09
N ARG A 162 -21.04 8.36 3.32
CA ARG A 162 -21.85 7.64 2.32
C ARG A 162 -22.07 8.46 1.06
N SER A 163 -22.27 9.76 1.18
CA SER A 163 -22.56 10.62 0.02
C SER A 163 -21.33 10.75 -0.87
N THR A 164 -20.17 10.88 -0.27
CA THR A 164 -18.86 10.85 -0.96
C THR A 164 -18.62 9.48 -1.58
N ALA A 165 -18.83 8.39 -0.85
CA ALA A 165 -18.66 7.03 -1.32
C ALA A 165 -19.46 6.75 -2.61
N LEU A 166 -20.74 7.12 -2.63
CA LEU A 166 -21.62 6.92 -3.78
C LEU A 166 -21.15 7.66 -5.05
N ARG A 167 -20.50 8.81 -4.90
CA ARG A 167 -19.98 9.58 -6.05
C ARG A 167 -18.84 8.85 -6.79
N TYR A 168 -18.14 7.94 -6.12
CA TYR A 168 -17.05 7.18 -6.73
C TYR A 168 -17.50 5.89 -7.43
N LEU A 169 -18.70 5.36 -7.14
CA LEU A 169 -19.13 4.04 -7.64
C LEU A 169 -19.10 3.94 -9.18
N GLY A 170 -19.51 5.00 -9.90
CA GLY A 170 -19.48 5.02 -11.35
C GLY A 170 -18.05 4.86 -11.90
N LYS A 171 -17.10 5.57 -11.29
CA LYS A 171 -15.69 5.55 -11.70
C LYS A 171 -14.98 4.24 -11.38
N LEU A 172 -15.40 3.54 -10.31
CA LEU A 172 -14.83 2.24 -9.95
C LEU A 172 -15.05 1.17 -11.04
N ARG A 173 -16.22 1.19 -11.69
CA ARG A 173 -16.53 0.23 -12.77
C ARG A 173 -15.66 0.42 -14.01
N GLU A 174 -15.14 1.62 -14.20
CA GLU A 174 -14.29 1.99 -15.34
C GLU A 174 -12.80 1.83 -15.04
N TYR A 175 -12.43 1.46 -13.81
CA TYR A 175 -11.02 1.33 -13.44
C TYR A 175 -10.41 0.09 -14.11
N PRO A 176 -9.24 0.19 -14.76
CA PRO A 176 -8.71 -0.88 -15.62
C PRO A 176 -8.25 -2.14 -14.87
N LEU A 177 -7.98 -2.04 -13.55
CA LEU A 177 -7.60 -3.20 -12.73
C LEU A 177 -8.80 -3.77 -12.00
N PRO A 178 -8.84 -5.09 -11.77
CA PRO A 178 -9.71 -5.68 -10.75
C PRO A 178 -9.44 -5.01 -9.40
N LEU A 179 -10.48 -4.71 -8.64
CA LEU A 179 -10.34 -4.04 -7.35
C LEU A 179 -10.99 -4.87 -6.23
N ASP A 180 -10.20 -5.20 -5.21
CA ASP A 180 -10.71 -5.54 -3.89
C ASP A 180 -11.01 -4.25 -3.11
N ILE A 181 -11.93 -4.30 -2.16
CA ILE A 181 -12.32 -3.11 -1.39
C ILE A 181 -11.94 -3.30 0.09
N ALA A 182 -11.09 -2.41 0.59
CA ALA A 182 -10.79 -2.30 2.00
C ALA A 182 -11.78 -1.34 2.69
N LEU A 183 -12.49 -1.85 3.70
CA LEU A 183 -13.41 -1.08 4.52
C LEU A 183 -12.78 -0.77 5.89
N PRO A 184 -13.07 0.40 6.48
CA PRO A 184 -12.49 0.76 7.77
C PRO A 184 -13.14 -0.04 8.90
N MET A 185 -12.29 -0.64 9.74
CA MET A 185 -12.71 -1.28 11.01
C MET A 185 -12.00 -0.63 12.19
N PHE A 186 -11.69 0.65 12.10
CA PHE A 186 -11.01 1.42 13.13
C PHE A 186 -11.77 2.71 13.43
N ALA A 187 -11.46 3.29 14.57
CA ALA A 187 -11.90 4.62 14.97
C ALA A 187 -10.71 5.33 15.62
N TRP A 188 -10.67 6.65 15.53
CA TRP A 188 -9.73 7.48 16.26
C TRP A 188 -10.43 8.60 16.98
N GLY A 189 -9.85 9.02 18.10
CA GLY A 189 -10.23 10.26 18.75
C GLY A 189 -9.52 11.45 18.07
N VAL A 190 -10.25 12.53 17.88
CA VAL A 190 -9.69 13.79 17.40
C VAL A 190 -9.65 14.76 18.55
N HIS A 191 -8.44 15.19 18.93
CA HIS A 191 -8.26 16.26 19.90
C HIS A 191 -8.13 17.58 19.13
N SER A 192 -8.92 18.57 19.53
CA SER A 192 -8.80 19.93 18.99
C SER A 192 -8.63 20.94 20.11
N ALA A 193 -7.72 21.90 19.91
CA ALA A 193 -7.53 23.06 20.78
C ALA A 193 -7.64 24.32 19.92
N ASP A 194 -8.41 25.29 20.38
CA ASP A 194 -8.62 26.58 19.69
C ASP A 194 -9.07 26.44 18.22
N GLY A 195 -9.88 25.41 17.93
CA GLY A 195 -10.38 25.13 16.58
C GLY A 195 -9.37 24.49 15.63
N GLN A 196 -8.18 24.17 16.10
CA GLN A 196 -7.17 23.40 15.36
C GLN A 196 -7.14 21.93 15.82
N VAL A 197 -6.82 21.02 14.87
CA VAL A 197 -6.71 19.56 15.09
C VAL A 197 -5.25 19.18 15.04
#